data_93b8e41fe84af6cd1a4b952b64385cc5
#
_entry.id   93b8e41fe84af6cd1a4b952b64385cc5
#
_cell.length_a   1.000
_cell.length_b   1.000
_cell.length_c   1.000
_cell.angle_alpha   90.00
_cell.angle_beta   90.00
_cell.angle_gamma   90.00
#
_symmetry.space_group_name_H-M   'P 1'
#
loop_
_entity.id
_entity.type
_entity.pdbx_description
1 polymer ?
#
loop_
_entity_poly.entity_id
_entity_poly.type
_entity_poly.pdbx_seq_one_letter_code
_entity_poly.pdbx_strand_id
1 'polypeptide(L)'
;MKNILKNAEKAEELLKLTSDTMILLDRNGICVDIAVYNVDMWFLKEDRLLGKNILRLLPPVTYRQVYPEFKKVLTRREVSSRNYELAIGDTTYFFKCIMRPYEDMVLCQYRDITERSQRKLKLEKTNRELNEIQKA
;
A
#
# COMPACT_ATOMS: atom_id res chain seq x y z
N MET A 1 -16.51 16.40 2.70
CA MET A 1 -15.85 15.10 2.42
C MET A 1 -14.45 14.96 3.00
N LYS A 2 -13.78 16.07 3.30
CA LYS A 2 -12.49 16.02 3.98
C LYS A 2 -12.63 15.33 5.33
N ASN A 3 -11.68 14.47 5.65
CA ASN A 3 -11.59 13.76 6.93
C ASN A 3 -12.60 12.63 7.13
N ILE A 4 -13.13 12.04 6.06
CA ILE A 4 -14.03 10.87 6.15
C ILE A 4 -13.39 9.77 7.01
N LEU A 5 -12.11 9.49 6.77
CA LEU A 5 -11.37 8.44 7.47
C LEU A 5 -11.06 8.81 8.93
N LYS A 6 -10.85 10.10 9.20
CA LYS A 6 -10.49 10.59 10.53
C LYS A 6 -11.71 10.74 11.46
N ASN A 7 -12.92 10.83 10.91
CA ASN A 7 -14.15 11.02 11.67
C ASN A 7 -14.77 9.71 12.19
N ALA A 8 -14.31 8.57 11.75
CA ALA A 8 -14.77 7.28 12.21
C ALA A 8 -13.93 6.82 13.42
N GLU A 9 -14.32 7.21 14.63
CA GLU A 9 -13.54 6.97 15.85
C GLU A 9 -13.09 5.51 16.04
N LYS A 10 -13.99 4.54 15.84
CA LYS A 10 -13.66 3.13 15.99
C LYS A 10 -12.69 2.64 14.92
N ALA A 11 -12.89 3.10 13.69
CA ALA A 11 -11.98 2.77 12.59
C ALA A 11 -10.61 3.39 12.82
N GLU A 12 -10.56 4.63 13.33
CA GLU A 12 -9.33 5.33 13.66
C GLU A 12 -8.51 4.58 14.72
N GLU A 13 -9.16 4.13 15.79
CA GLU A 13 -8.48 3.34 16.83
C GLU A 13 -7.90 2.03 16.28
N LEU A 14 -8.65 1.32 15.44
CA LEU A 14 -8.18 0.09 14.81
C LEU A 14 -7.00 0.36 13.88
N LEU A 15 -7.04 1.45 13.09
CA LEU A 15 -5.97 1.83 12.19
C LEU A 15 -4.69 2.18 12.95
N LYS A 16 -4.80 2.87 14.08
CA LYS A 16 -3.66 3.17 14.95
C LYS A 16 -2.99 1.90 15.47
N LEU A 17 -3.79 0.90 15.83
CA LEU A 17 -3.26 -0.38 16.32
C LEU A 17 -2.52 -1.16 15.23
N THR A 18 -2.99 -1.08 13.99
CA THR A 18 -2.36 -1.77 12.86
C THR A 18 -1.25 -0.98 12.19
N SER A 19 -1.13 0.32 12.50
CA SER A 19 -0.20 1.25 11.86
C SER A 19 -0.37 1.34 10.34
N ASP A 20 -1.57 1.07 9.85
CA ASP A 20 -1.87 1.13 8.43
C ASP A 20 -2.12 2.57 7.98
N THR A 21 -1.85 2.84 6.72
CA THR A 21 -2.19 4.11 6.07
C THR A 21 -3.41 3.89 5.19
N MET A 22 -4.39 4.79 5.30
CA MET A 22 -5.59 4.77 4.47
C MET A 22 -5.58 5.97 3.53
N ILE A 23 -5.84 5.74 2.25
CA ILE A 23 -5.89 6.77 1.22
C ILE A 23 -7.19 6.60 0.43
N LEU A 24 -7.91 7.69 0.24
CA LEU A 24 -9.11 7.70 -0.57
C LEU A 24 -8.79 8.36 -1.92
N LEU A 25 -8.95 7.62 -3.00
CA LEU A 25 -8.70 8.09 -4.35
C LEU A 25 -10.01 8.31 -5.10
N ASP A 26 -10.11 9.41 -5.84
CA ASP A 26 -11.23 9.62 -6.73
C ASP A 26 -11.12 8.77 -8.00
N ARG A 27 -12.05 8.93 -8.92
CA ARG A 27 -12.12 8.16 -10.17
C ARG A 27 -10.89 8.34 -11.05
N ASN A 28 -10.17 9.42 -10.88
CA ASN A 28 -8.96 9.73 -11.66
C ASN A 28 -7.67 9.35 -10.93
N GLY A 29 -7.77 8.82 -9.71
CA GLY A 29 -6.62 8.46 -8.91
C GLY A 29 -6.05 9.61 -8.08
N ILE A 30 -6.80 10.71 -7.94
CA ILE A 30 -6.39 11.84 -7.12
C ILE A 30 -6.73 11.58 -5.66
N CYS A 31 -5.77 11.81 -4.77
CA CYS A 31 -5.95 11.63 -3.34
C CYS A 31 -6.86 12.73 -2.77
N VAL A 32 -8.04 12.36 -2.31
CA VAL A 32 -9.02 13.32 -1.76
C VAL A 32 -9.08 13.28 -0.24
N ASP A 33 -8.58 12.22 0.39
CA ASP A 33 -8.47 12.13 1.84
C ASP A 33 -7.37 11.12 2.20
N ILE A 34 -6.76 11.29 3.36
CA ILE A 34 -5.67 10.44 3.82
C ILE A 34 -5.63 10.40 5.35
N ALA A 35 -5.40 9.20 5.89
CA ALA A 35 -5.12 8.99 7.31
C ALA A 35 -3.83 8.18 7.41
N VAL A 36 -2.76 8.82 7.90
CA VAL A 36 -1.42 8.21 8.00
C VAL A 36 -1.14 7.86 9.46
N TYR A 37 -0.90 6.59 9.70
CA TYR A 37 -0.55 6.09 11.03
C TYR A 37 0.86 5.49 11.08
N ASN A 38 1.47 5.23 9.93
CA ASN A 38 2.84 4.75 9.83
C ASN A 38 3.76 5.91 9.44
N VAL A 39 4.44 6.49 10.44
CA VAL A 39 5.32 7.66 10.26
C VAL A 39 6.65 7.32 9.60
N ASP A 40 7.02 6.04 9.55
CA ASP A 40 8.29 5.62 8.95
C ASP A 40 8.27 5.71 7.41
N MET A 41 7.09 5.79 6.84
CA MET A 41 6.92 5.90 5.39
C MET A 41 6.69 7.36 5.01
N TRP A 42 7.76 8.14 4.96
CA TRP A 42 7.73 9.58 4.73
C TRP A 42 7.03 9.99 3.44
N PHE A 43 7.08 9.13 2.42
CA PHE A 43 6.44 9.42 1.13
C PHE A 43 4.91 9.24 1.16
N LEU A 44 4.36 8.65 2.22
CA LEU A 44 2.92 8.54 2.45
C LEU A 44 2.38 9.64 3.36
N LYS A 45 3.11 10.74 3.51
CA LYS A 45 2.66 11.88 4.31
C LYS A 45 1.58 12.66 3.58
N GLU A 46 0.64 13.19 4.37
CA GLU A 46 -0.51 13.93 3.87
C GLU A 46 -0.15 15.09 2.95
N ASP A 47 0.86 15.88 3.31
CA ASP A 47 1.32 17.04 2.55
C ASP A 47 1.92 16.68 1.19
N ARG A 48 2.34 15.42 1.02
CA ARG A 48 2.93 14.94 -0.24
C ARG A 48 1.92 14.30 -1.17
N LEU A 49 0.80 13.81 -0.65
CA LEU A 49 -0.15 13.00 -1.40
C LEU A 49 -1.49 13.69 -1.63
N LEU A 50 -1.96 14.49 -0.67
CA LEU A 50 -3.28 15.10 -0.76
C LEU A 50 -3.38 16.03 -1.98
N GLY A 51 -4.41 15.82 -2.79
CA GLY A 51 -4.66 16.60 -4.00
C GLY A 51 -3.83 16.18 -5.21
N LYS A 52 -2.96 15.18 -5.06
CA LYS A 52 -2.10 14.70 -6.17
C LYS A 52 -2.64 13.40 -6.75
N ASN A 53 -2.32 13.17 -8.02
CA ASN A 53 -2.65 11.91 -8.69
C ASN A 53 -1.64 10.84 -8.26
N ILE A 54 -2.07 9.95 -7.39
CA ILE A 54 -1.21 8.93 -6.80
C ILE A 54 -0.73 7.93 -7.87
N LEU A 55 -1.57 7.60 -8.83
CA LEU A 55 -1.20 6.65 -9.88
C LEU A 55 -0.05 7.18 -10.74
N ARG A 56 -0.01 8.49 -10.99
CA ARG A 56 1.07 9.11 -11.76
C ARG A 56 2.37 9.27 -11.00
N LEU A 57 2.32 9.19 -9.66
CA LEU A 57 3.51 9.25 -8.82
C LEU A 57 4.23 7.91 -8.74
N LEU A 58 3.58 6.82 -9.16
CA LEU A 58 4.16 5.49 -9.11
C LEU A 58 5.23 5.31 -10.20
N PRO A 59 6.32 4.57 -9.90
CA PRO A 59 7.24 4.15 -10.96
C PRO A 59 6.51 3.34 -12.04
N PRO A 60 7.00 3.35 -13.30
CA PRO A 60 6.28 2.70 -14.41
C PRO A 60 5.96 1.22 -14.19
N VAL A 61 6.86 0.47 -13.57
CA VAL A 61 6.64 -0.95 -13.28
C VAL A 61 5.50 -1.12 -12.28
N THR A 62 5.52 -0.34 -11.21
CA THR A 62 4.48 -0.38 -10.17
C THR A 62 3.14 0.08 -10.72
N TYR A 63 3.13 1.15 -11.52
CA TYR A 63 1.92 1.64 -12.17
C TYR A 63 1.24 0.56 -13.01
N ARG A 64 1.99 -0.20 -13.79
CA ARG A 64 1.45 -1.28 -14.63
C ARG A 64 0.79 -2.38 -13.80
N GLN A 65 1.26 -2.60 -12.57
CA GLN A 65 0.68 -3.58 -11.67
C GLN A 65 -0.55 -3.05 -10.92
N VAL A 66 -0.51 -1.79 -10.51
CA VAL A 66 -1.55 -1.18 -9.68
C VAL A 66 -2.75 -0.72 -10.50
N TYR A 67 -2.52 -0.09 -11.65
CA TYR A 67 -3.58 0.53 -12.44
C TYR A 67 -4.70 -0.44 -12.85
N PRO A 68 -4.40 -1.65 -13.36
CA PRO A 68 -5.47 -2.60 -13.69
C PRO A 68 -6.32 -2.99 -12.48
N GLU A 69 -5.70 -3.14 -11.31
CA GLU A 69 -6.42 -3.45 -10.08
C GLU A 69 -7.30 -2.29 -9.62
N PHE A 70 -6.77 -1.07 -9.68
CA PHE A 70 -7.53 0.15 -9.39
C PHE A 70 -8.77 0.24 -10.28
N LYS A 71 -8.61 -0.01 -11.57
CA LYS A 71 -9.69 0.05 -12.54
C LYS A 71 -10.75 -1.01 -12.28
N LYS A 72 -10.36 -2.23 -11.91
CA LYS A 72 -11.30 -3.30 -11.52
C LYS A 72 -12.14 -2.90 -10.32
N VAL A 73 -11.50 -2.36 -9.29
CA VAL A 73 -12.20 -1.92 -8.09
C VAL A 73 -13.21 -0.83 -8.43
N LEU A 74 -12.78 0.14 -9.24
CA LEU A 74 -13.63 1.28 -9.61
C LEU A 74 -14.82 0.87 -10.48
N THR A 75 -14.60 0.03 -11.50
CA THR A 75 -15.62 -0.30 -12.49
C THR A 75 -16.43 -1.54 -12.15
N ARG A 76 -15.79 -2.58 -11.60
CA ARG A 76 -16.43 -3.85 -11.28
C ARG A 76 -16.87 -3.96 -9.83
N ARG A 77 -16.53 -2.99 -9.01
CA ARG A 77 -16.86 -2.97 -7.58
C ARG A 77 -16.29 -4.18 -6.84
N GLU A 78 -15.13 -4.64 -7.24
CA GLU A 78 -14.41 -5.77 -6.65
C GLU A 78 -13.36 -5.29 -5.66
N VAL A 79 -13.08 -6.08 -4.62
CA VAL A 79 -11.98 -5.82 -3.69
C VAL A 79 -10.71 -6.41 -4.29
N SER A 80 -9.61 -5.64 -4.27
CA SER A 80 -8.27 -6.10 -4.65
C SER A 80 -7.37 -6.13 -3.43
N SER A 81 -6.64 -7.22 -3.24
CA SER A 81 -5.65 -7.35 -2.17
C SER A 81 -4.39 -7.96 -2.76
N ARG A 82 -3.31 -7.18 -2.82
CA ARG A 82 -2.03 -7.62 -3.40
C ARG A 82 -0.85 -7.02 -2.67
N ASN A 83 0.27 -7.69 -2.76
CA ASN A 83 1.55 -7.19 -2.30
C ASN A 83 2.29 -6.54 -3.45
N TYR A 84 2.86 -5.37 -3.20
CA TYR A 84 3.61 -4.60 -4.20
C TYR A 84 4.99 -4.27 -3.68
N GLU A 85 5.92 -4.14 -4.61
CA GLU A 85 7.28 -3.70 -4.36
C GLU A 85 7.44 -2.29 -4.93
N LEU A 86 8.03 -1.39 -4.16
CA LEU A 86 8.23 0.00 -4.56
C LEU A 86 9.67 0.41 -4.28
N ALA A 87 10.43 0.70 -5.33
CA ALA A 87 11.79 1.20 -5.21
C ALA A 87 11.78 2.73 -5.19
N ILE A 88 12.31 3.32 -4.10
CA ILE A 88 12.45 4.76 -3.94
C ILE A 88 13.91 5.03 -3.58
N GLY A 89 14.68 5.63 -4.49
CA GLY A 89 16.11 5.80 -4.33
C GLY A 89 16.80 4.45 -4.21
N ASP A 90 17.58 4.25 -3.17
CA ASP A 90 18.29 2.99 -2.91
C ASP A 90 17.51 2.02 -2.02
N THR A 91 16.30 2.39 -1.63
CA THR A 91 15.49 1.59 -0.72
C THR A 91 14.32 0.95 -1.43
N THR A 92 14.12 -0.34 -1.20
CA THR A 92 12.96 -1.07 -1.69
C THR A 92 11.99 -1.33 -0.54
N TYR A 93 10.74 -0.88 -0.73
CA TYR A 93 9.66 -1.08 0.22
C TYR A 93 8.71 -2.15 -0.30
N PHE A 94 8.18 -2.96 0.60
CA PHE A 94 7.17 -3.96 0.29
C PHE A 94 5.88 -3.61 0.99
N PHE A 95 4.78 -3.56 0.22
CA PHE A 95 3.47 -3.18 0.74
C PHE A 95 2.44 -4.25 0.51
N LYS A 96 1.55 -4.40 1.47
CA LYS A 96 0.25 -4.98 1.21
C LYS A 96 -0.72 -3.85 0.93
N CYS A 97 -1.38 -3.88 -0.22
CA CYS A 97 -2.38 -2.88 -0.62
C CYS A 97 -3.73 -3.55 -0.78
N ILE A 98 -4.72 -3.09 -0.04
CA ILE A 98 -6.11 -3.53 -0.18
C ILE A 98 -6.90 -2.36 -0.73
N MET A 99 -7.50 -2.53 -1.90
CA MET A 99 -8.34 -1.53 -2.52
C MET A 99 -9.80 -1.98 -2.48
N ARG A 100 -10.67 -1.09 -2.03
CA ARG A 100 -12.11 -1.36 -1.90
C ARG A 100 -12.91 -0.26 -2.56
N PRO A 101 -14.07 -0.60 -3.18
CA PRO A 101 -14.95 0.43 -3.69
C PRO A 101 -15.58 1.21 -2.53
N TYR A 102 -15.63 2.52 -2.68
CA TYR A 102 -16.27 3.42 -1.74
C TYR A 102 -16.99 4.50 -2.53
N GLU A 103 -18.33 4.41 -2.61
CA GLU A 103 -19.14 5.26 -3.49
C GLU A 103 -18.60 5.19 -4.93
N ASP A 104 -18.23 6.32 -5.54
CA ASP A 104 -17.61 6.38 -6.86
C ASP A 104 -16.07 6.49 -6.78
N MET A 105 -15.51 6.15 -5.65
CA MET A 105 -14.08 6.27 -5.32
C MET A 105 -13.48 4.93 -4.95
N VAL A 106 -12.18 4.90 -4.71
CA VAL A 106 -11.44 3.73 -4.27
C VAL A 106 -10.75 4.02 -2.93
N LEU A 107 -11.05 3.21 -1.94
CA LEU A 107 -10.40 3.27 -0.63
C LEU A 107 -9.20 2.32 -0.64
N CYS A 108 -8.01 2.86 -0.43
CA CYS A 108 -6.77 2.10 -0.41
C CYS A 108 -6.23 2.02 1.01
N GLN A 109 -5.91 0.81 1.44
CA GLN A 109 -5.26 0.54 2.72
C GLN A 109 -3.87 -0.01 2.45
N TYR A 110 -2.84 0.65 2.99
CA TYR A 110 -1.45 0.27 2.81
C TYR A 110 -0.84 -0.17 4.12
N ARG A 111 -0.22 -1.34 4.10
CA ARG A 111 0.56 -1.85 5.23
C ARG A 111 1.99 -2.10 4.77
N ASP A 112 2.95 -1.56 5.52
CA ASP A 112 4.36 -1.83 5.27
C ASP A 112 4.69 -3.24 5.77
N ILE A 113 5.10 -4.10 4.85
CA ILE A 113 5.53 -5.47 5.14
C ILE A 113 7.00 -5.68 4.80
N THR A 114 7.78 -4.60 4.68
CA THR A 114 9.18 -4.64 4.26
C THR A 114 10.02 -5.54 5.16
N GLU A 115 9.96 -5.34 6.45
CA GLU A 115 10.71 -6.12 7.43
C GLU A 115 10.36 -7.62 7.35
N ARG A 116 9.07 -7.91 7.28
CA ARG A 116 8.57 -9.29 7.16
C ARG A 116 9.04 -9.95 5.87
N SER A 117 8.98 -9.24 4.75
CA SER A 117 9.40 -9.75 3.45
C SER A 117 10.91 -9.99 3.41
N GLN A 118 11.69 -9.10 3.99
CA GLN A 118 13.14 -9.27 4.09
C GLN A 118 13.52 -10.47 4.94
N ARG A 119 12.84 -10.69 6.06
CA ARG A 119 13.05 -11.87 6.91
C ARG A 119 12.75 -13.16 6.16
N LYS A 120 11.67 -13.20 5.40
CA LYS A 120 11.30 -14.36 4.60
C LYS A 120 12.35 -14.69 3.56
N LEU A 121 12.82 -13.69 2.82
CA LEU A 121 13.87 -13.87 1.81
C LEU A 121 15.17 -14.37 2.44
N LYS A 122 15.54 -13.84 3.61
CA LYS A 122 16.73 -14.27 4.34
C LYS A 122 16.63 -15.73 4.79
N LEU A 123 15.46 -16.15 5.28
CA LEU A 123 15.21 -17.53 5.69
C LEU A 123 15.28 -18.49 4.50
N GLU A 124 14.70 -18.13 3.38
CA GLU A 124 14.76 -18.94 2.15
C GLU A 124 16.21 -19.12 1.68
N LYS A 125 17.01 -18.06 1.72
CA LYS A 125 18.43 -18.12 1.37
C LYS A 125 19.20 -19.03 2.32
N THR A 126 18.99 -18.89 3.63
CA THR A 126 19.64 -19.72 4.65
C THR A 126 19.28 -21.20 4.47
N ASN A 127 18.01 -21.50 4.23
CA ASN A 127 17.57 -22.87 3.98
C ASN A 127 18.20 -23.47 2.74
N ARG A 128 18.36 -22.72 1.66
CA ARG A 128 19.05 -23.17 0.46
C ARG A 128 20.52 -23.48 0.72
N GLU A 129 21.21 -22.63 1.45
CA GLU A 129 22.60 -22.82 1.84
C GLU A 129 22.78 -24.08 2.69
N LEU A 130 21.90 -24.30 3.66
CA LEU A 130 21.91 -25.52 4.49
C LEU A 130 21.69 -26.78 3.66
N ASN A 131 20.77 -26.74 2.71
CA ASN A 131 20.51 -27.88 1.82
C ASN A 131 21.72 -28.20 0.93
N GLU A 132 22.43 -27.19 0.44
CA GLU A 132 23.66 -27.39 -0.34
C GLU A 132 24.76 -28.05 0.49
N ILE A 133 24.92 -27.62 1.74
CA ILE A 133 25.89 -28.22 2.66
C ILE A 133 25.56 -29.70 2.94
N GLN A 134 24.28 -30.02 3.09
CA GLN A 134 23.84 -31.40 3.35
C GLN A 134 24.04 -32.32 2.14
N LYS A 135 24.05 -31.77 0.93
CA LYS A 135 24.27 -32.53 -0.32
C LYS A 135 25.76 -32.79 -0.61
N ALA A 136 26.60 -32.06 0.02
CA ALA A 136 28.06 -32.26 -0.09
C ALA A 136 28.50 -33.32 0.93
#